data_da21343fd97a152cd9b61667d846868a
#
_entry.id   da21343fd97a152cd9b61667d846868a
#
_cell.length_a   1.000
_cell.length_b   1.000
_cell.length_c   1.000
_cell.angle_alpha   90.00
_cell.angle_beta   90.00
_cell.angle_gamma   90.00
#
_symmetry.space_group_name_H-M   'P 1'
#
loop_
_entity.id
_entity.type
_entity.pdbx_description
1 polymer ?
#
loop_
_entity_poly.entity_id
_entity_poly.type
_entity_poly.pdbx_seq_one_letter_code
_entity_poly.pdbx_strand_id
1 'polypeptide(L)'
;MNKKTYEEGMAVRREVLGADYVDRAMASADQFTRVLYEFVTEWCWGAIWTRPGLTRKTRSLINLAMLTALNRPHEIKLHVRGALNNGVTRDEITEVFLQAGVYAGVPAAVDAFRAAKEVFDTLDKK
;
A
#
# COMPACT_ATOMS: atom_id res chain seq x y z
N MET A 1 7.37 4.89 -22.29
CA MET A 1 7.18 5.33 -20.88
C MET A 1 7.30 6.85 -20.80
N ASN A 2 6.43 7.47 -20.00
CA ASN A 2 6.55 8.91 -19.73
C ASN A 2 7.51 9.10 -18.56
N LYS A 3 8.68 9.63 -18.83
CA LYS A 3 9.76 9.78 -17.86
C LYS A 3 9.38 10.68 -16.69
N LYS A 4 8.71 11.80 -16.96
CA LYS A 4 8.28 12.74 -15.92
C LYS A 4 7.28 12.07 -14.96
N THR A 5 6.28 11.38 -15.49
CA THR A 5 5.29 10.67 -14.69
C THR A 5 5.96 9.57 -13.87
N TYR A 6 6.91 8.85 -14.46
CA TYR A 6 7.68 7.83 -13.74
C TYR A 6 8.46 8.43 -12.57
N GLU A 7 9.17 9.53 -12.78
CA GLU A 7 9.95 10.17 -11.73
C GLU A 7 9.08 10.71 -10.60
N GLU A 8 7.95 11.33 -10.94
CA GLU A 8 6.96 11.79 -9.95
C GLU A 8 6.40 10.59 -9.16
N GLY A 9 6.10 9.51 -9.87
CA GLY A 9 5.62 8.28 -9.24
C GLY A 9 6.64 7.64 -8.31
N MET A 10 7.90 7.63 -8.70
CA MET A 10 8.97 7.12 -7.84
C MET A 10 9.08 7.93 -6.54
N ALA A 11 8.99 9.25 -6.63
CA ALA A 11 9.02 10.11 -5.44
C ALA A 11 7.85 9.82 -4.50
N VAL A 12 6.62 9.71 -5.03
CA VAL A 12 5.44 9.41 -4.22
C VAL A 12 5.53 8.01 -3.61
N ARG A 13 5.93 7.02 -4.40
CA ARG A 13 6.10 5.65 -3.93
C ARG A 13 7.05 5.56 -2.75
N ARG A 14 8.18 6.27 -2.83
CA ARG A 14 9.18 6.31 -1.76
C ARG A 14 8.63 7.00 -0.50
N GLU A 15 7.87 8.08 -0.67
CA GLU A 15 7.27 8.79 0.47
C GLU A 15 6.21 7.94 1.17
N VAL A 16 5.40 7.21 0.41
CA VAL A 16 4.30 6.42 0.98
C VAL A 16 4.80 5.09 1.57
N LEU A 17 5.60 4.34 0.82
CA LEU A 17 6.03 2.99 1.23
C LEU A 17 7.34 2.97 2.00
N GLY A 18 8.06 4.10 2.01
CA GLY A 18 9.39 4.19 2.61
C GLY A 18 10.49 3.99 1.57
N ALA A 19 11.48 4.89 1.60
CA ALA A 19 12.58 4.89 0.64
C ALA A 19 13.38 3.59 0.68
N ASP A 20 13.68 3.08 1.88
CA ASP A 20 14.48 1.84 2.03
C ASP A 20 13.79 0.64 1.40
N TYR A 21 12.49 0.50 1.62
CA TYR A 21 11.71 -0.59 1.00
C TYR A 21 11.73 -0.48 -0.51
N VAL A 22 11.44 0.70 -1.05
CA VAL A 22 11.35 0.92 -2.50
C VAL A 22 12.70 0.70 -3.15
N ASP A 23 13.77 1.21 -2.55
CA ASP A 23 15.12 1.07 -3.09
C ASP A 23 15.57 -0.40 -3.11
N ARG A 24 15.25 -1.16 -2.05
CA ARG A 24 15.53 -2.61 -2.04
C ARG A 24 14.73 -3.36 -3.10
N ALA A 25 13.45 -3.02 -3.25
CA ALA A 25 12.60 -3.65 -4.27
C ALA A 25 13.15 -3.38 -5.67
N MET A 26 13.53 -2.14 -5.95
CA MET A 26 14.09 -1.77 -7.26
C MET A 26 15.45 -2.43 -7.50
N ALA A 27 16.30 -2.53 -6.47
CA ALA A 27 17.60 -3.19 -6.57
C ALA A 27 17.49 -4.70 -6.82
N SER A 28 16.40 -5.33 -6.33
CA SER A 28 16.15 -6.76 -6.53
C SER A 28 15.53 -7.07 -7.90
N ALA A 29 15.14 -6.04 -8.65
CA ALA A 29 14.50 -6.22 -9.95
C ALA A 29 15.46 -6.86 -10.96
N ASP A 30 14.97 -7.87 -11.64
CA ASP A 30 15.67 -8.51 -12.75
C ASP A 30 15.01 -8.12 -14.08
N GLN A 31 15.47 -8.70 -15.17
CA GLN A 31 14.93 -8.42 -16.50
C GLN A 31 13.45 -8.75 -16.59
N PHE A 32 13.00 -9.78 -15.88
CA PHE A 32 11.60 -10.21 -15.89
C PHE A 32 10.70 -9.25 -15.12
N THR A 33 11.10 -8.84 -13.92
CA THR A 33 10.26 -8.02 -13.02
C THR A 33 10.36 -6.53 -13.27
N ARG A 34 11.42 -6.06 -13.93
CA ARG A 34 11.64 -4.62 -14.18
C ARG A 34 10.46 -3.97 -14.89
N VAL A 35 9.91 -4.63 -15.89
CA VAL A 35 8.78 -4.12 -16.68
C VAL A 35 7.59 -3.84 -15.78
N LEU A 36 7.30 -4.76 -14.85
CA LEU A 36 6.21 -4.59 -13.89
C LEU A 36 6.48 -3.40 -12.96
N TYR A 37 7.68 -3.29 -12.40
CA TYR A 37 8.01 -2.21 -11.47
C TYR A 37 7.97 -0.84 -12.16
N GLU A 38 8.42 -0.76 -13.40
CA GLU A 38 8.32 0.47 -14.20
C GLU A 38 6.87 0.83 -14.48
N PHE A 39 6.05 -0.14 -14.86
CA PHE A 39 4.63 0.05 -15.12
C PHE A 39 3.90 0.54 -13.86
N VAL A 40 4.11 -0.13 -12.73
CA VAL A 40 3.47 0.23 -11.46
C VAL A 40 3.90 1.62 -11.01
N THR A 41 5.18 1.95 -11.13
CA THR A 41 5.70 3.25 -10.72
C THR A 41 5.11 4.37 -11.58
N GLU A 42 5.07 4.19 -12.89
CA GLU A 42 4.52 5.20 -13.80
C GLU A 42 3.00 5.34 -13.63
N TRP A 43 2.26 4.25 -13.74
CA TRP A 43 0.80 4.30 -13.83
C TRP A 43 0.10 4.36 -12.49
N CYS A 44 0.51 3.54 -11.54
CA CYS A 44 -0.11 3.53 -10.23
C CYS A 44 0.34 4.76 -9.42
N TRP A 45 1.63 4.87 -9.18
CA TRP A 45 2.17 5.93 -8.32
C TRP A 45 2.26 7.27 -9.03
N GLY A 46 2.62 7.28 -10.31
CA GLY A 46 2.76 8.50 -11.08
C GLY A 46 1.45 9.06 -11.59
N ALA A 47 0.61 8.22 -12.21
CA ALA A 47 -0.62 8.70 -12.83
C ALA A 47 -1.79 8.81 -11.86
N ILE A 48 -1.87 7.94 -10.85
CA ILE A 48 -3.03 7.89 -9.94
C ILE A 48 -2.75 8.55 -8.60
N TRP A 49 -1.69 8.16 -7.92
CA TRP A 49 -1.41 8.66 -6.57
C TRP A 49 -1.08 10.15 -6.52
N THR A 50 -0.67 10.75 -7.64
CA THR A 50 -0.41 12.19 -7.75
C THR A 50 -1.67 13.02 -8.00
N ARG A 51 -2.81 12.37 -8.30
CA ARG A 51 -4.04 13.11 -8.59
C ARG A 51 -4.58 13.81 -7.34
N PRO A 52 -5.02 15.09 -7.47
CA PRO A 52 -5.47 15.87 -6.31
C PRO A 52 -6.91 15.56 -5.86
N GLY A 53 -7.63 14.68 -6.56
CA GLY A 53 -9.05 14.40 -6.28
C GLY A 53 -9.30 13.71 -4.94
N LEU A 54 -8.32 12.98 -4.40
CA LEU A 54 -8.37 12.35 -3.08
C LEU A 54 -7.04 12.57 -2.38
N THR A 55 -7.08 12.68 -1.06
CA THR A 55 -5.85 12.75 -0.25
C THR A 55 -5.13 11.40 -0.27
N ARG A 56 -3.84 11.40 0.04
CA ARG A 56 -3.08 10.16 0.19
C ARG A 56 -3.65 9.28 1.30
N LYS A 57 -4.10 9.89 2.38
CA LYS A 57 -4.75 9.18 3.48
C LYS A 57 -5.99 8.42 2.98
N THR A 58 -6.85 9.08 2.23
CA THR A 58 -8.06 8.45 1.67
C THR A 58 -7.69 7.33 0.70
N ARG A 59 -6.67 7.54 -0.15
CA ARG A 59 -6.22 6.49 -1.07
C ARG A 59 -5.72 5.25 -0.33
N SER A 60 -5.02 5.43 0.78
CA SER A 60 -4.59 4.31 1.63
C SER A 60 -5.77 3.55 2.23
N LEU A 61 -6.80 4.26 2.72
CA LEU A 61 -8.01 3.63 3.25
C LEU A 61 -8.71 2.78 2.17
N ILE A 62 -8.84 3.32 0.96
CA ILE A 62 -9.44 2.62 -0.18
C ILE A 62 -8.63 1.37 -0.53
N ASN A 63 -7.30 1.48 -0.58
CA ASN A 63 -6.44 0.34 -0.89
C ASN A 63 -6.57 -0.77 0.15
N LEU A 64 -6.59 -0.42 1.43
CA LEU A 64 -6.77 -1.44 2.48
C LEU A 64 -8.10 -2.16 2.36
N ALA A 65 -9.18 -1.44 2.01
CA ALA A 65 -10.48 -2.05 1.79
C ALA A 65 -10.48 -2.99 0.58
N MET A 66 -9.92 -2.54 -0.55
CA MET A 66 -9.84 -3.35 -1.77
C MET A 66 -8.98 -4.60 -1.56
N LEU A 67 -7.82 -4.45 -0.93
CA LEU A 67 -6.91 -5.57 -0.69
C LEU A 67 -7.50 -6.58 0.29
N THR A 68 -8.29 -6.12 1.26
CA THR A 68 -9.03 -7.00 2.16
C THR A 68 -10.07 -7.79 1.39
N ALA A 69 -10.89 -7.10 0.59
CA ALA A 69 -11.93 -7.75 -0.22
C ALA A 69 -11.36 -8.77 -1.20
N LEU A 70 -10.20 -8.47 -1.79
CA LEU A 70 -9.50 -9.36 -2.72
C LEU A 70 -8.69 -10.45 -2.00
N ASN A 71 -8.60 -10.38 -0.68
CA ASN A 71 -7.83 -11.29 0.16
C ASN A 71 -6.36 -11.35 -0.25
N ARG A 72 -5.69 -10.19 -0.16
CA ARG A 72 -4.26 -10.02 -0.50
C ARG A 72 -3.43 -9.67 0.73
N PRO A 73 -3.20 -10.62 1.66
CA PRO A 73 -2.54 -10.30 2.93
C PRO A 73 -1.11 -9.79 2.78
N HIS A 74 -0.38 -10.23 1.76
CA HIS A 74 0.98 -9.74 1.53
C HIS A 74 0.98 -8.23 1.21
N GLU A 75 0.12 -7.81 0.30
CA GLU A 75 -0.01 -6.40 -0.09
C GLU A 75 -0.62 -5.57 1.04
N ILE A 76 -1.48 -6.16 1.87
CA ILE A 76 -2.03 -5.50 3.05
C ILE A 76 -0.90 -5.07 3.99
N LYS A 77 0.08 -5.94 4.25
CA LYS A 77 1.23 -5.59 5.10
C LYS A 77 1.94 -4.34 4.60
N LEU A 78 2.19 -4.29 3.30
CA LEU A 78 2.85 -3.16 2.67
C LEU A 78 2.01 -1.89 2.81
N HIS A 79 0.72 -1.98 2.50
CA HIS A 79 -0.18 -0.82 2.53
C HIS A 79 -0.61 -0.40 3.94
N VAL A 80 -0.50 -1.27 4.95
CA VAL A 80 -0.62 -0.86 6.35
C VAL A 80 0.50 0.12 6.70
N ARG A 81 1.75 -0.20 6.33
CA ARG A 81 2.87 0.74 6.52
C ARG A 81 2.64 2.04 5.77
N GLY A 82 2.23 1.95 4.52
CA GLY A 82 1.92 3.13 3.71
C GLY A 82 0.79 3.97 4.29
N ALA A 83 -0.25 3.33 4.81
CA ALA A 83 -1.37 4.02 5.43
C ALA A 83 -0.91 4.80 6.67
N LEU A 84 -0.10 4.18 7.54
CA LEU A 84 0.44 4.86 8.71
C LEU A 84 1.30 6.06 8.29
N ASN A 85 2.12 5.91 7.25
CA ASN A 85 2.91 7.02 6.71
C ASN A 85 2.05 8.16 6.18
N ASN A 86 0.86 7.85 5.70
CA ASN A 86 -0.09 8.84 5.17
C ASN A 86 -1.05 9.38 6.25
N GLY A 87 -0.82 9.07 7.51
CA GLY A 87 -1.58 9.62 8.64
C GLY A 87 -2.83 8.82 9.02
N VAL A 88 -3.01 7.62 8.48
CA VAL A 88 -4.09 6.72 8.92
C VAL A 88 -3.73 6.17 10.30
N THR A 89 -4.69 6.14 11.21
CA THR A 89 -4.50 5.57 12.54
C THR A 89 -4.80 4.07 12.56
N ARG A 90 -4.29 3.38 13.58
CA ARG A 90 -4.60 1.96 13.78
C ARG A 90 -6.10 1.74 13.99
N ASP A 91 -6.77 2.67 14.67
CA ASP A 91 -8.22 2.61 14.88
C ASP A 91 -8.97 2.73 13.55
N GLU A 92 -8.52 3.62 12.66
CA GLU A 92 -9.10 3.74 11.32
C GLU A 92 -8.89 2.47 10.49
N ILE A 93 -7.73 1.85 10.60
CA ILE A 93 -7.45 0.55 9.94
C ILE A 93 -8.43 -0.52 10.44
N THR A 94 -8.66 -0.56 11.75
CA THR A 94 -9.65 -1.47 12.35
C THR A 94 -11.02 -1.27 11.72
N GLU A 95 -11.47 -0.03 11.60
CA GLU A 95 -12.78 0.28 11.02
C GLU A 95 -12.89 -0.15 9.56
N VAL A 96 -11.82 0.07 8.77
CA VAL A 96 -11.78 -0.37 7.36
C VAL A 96 -11.94 -1.88 7.26
N PHE A 97 -11.21 -2.64 8.07
CA PHE A 97 -11.24 -4.11 8.02
C PHE A 97 -12.59 -4.67 8.48
N LEU A 98 -13.19 -4.06 9.51
CA LEU A 98 -14.52 -4.46 9.96
C LEU A 98 -15.57 -4.23 8.87
N GLN A 99 -15.55 -3.06 8.24
CA GLN A 99 -16.51 -2.75 7.17
C GLN A 99 -16.29 -3.66 5.95
N ALA A 100 -15.05 -3.85 5.53
CA ALA A 100 -14.75 -4.77 4.43
C ALA A 100 -15.19 -6.20 4.76
N GLY A 101 -15.04 -6.63 6.01
CA GLY A 101 -15.43 -7.96 6.45
C GLY A 101 -16.93 -8.22 6.34
N VAL A 102 -17.77 -7.24 6.73
CA VAL A 102 -19.24 -7.44 6.66
C VAL A 102 -19.75 -7.40 5.23
N TYR A 103 -19.08 -6.69 4.32
CA TYR A 103 -19.49 -6.61 2.92
C TYR A 103 -18.86 -7.68 2.02
N ALA A 104 -17.61 -8.08 2.30
CA ALA A 104 -16.86 -8.95 1.39
C ALA A 104 -16.54 -10.33 1.99
N GLY A 105 -16.71 -10.52 3.28
CA GLY A 105 -16.49 -11.83 3.93
C GLY A 105 -15.59 -11.73 5.16
N VAL A 106 -16.05 -12.34 6.26
CA VAL A 106 -15.34 -12.34 7.53
C VAL A 106 -13.97 -13.03 7.45
N PRO A 107 -13.80 -14.16 6.73
CA PRO A 107 -12.48 -14.78 6.64
C PRO A 107 -11.41 -13.88 6.05
N ALA A 108 -11.77 -13.05 5.05
CA ALA A 108 -10.84 -12.07 4.48
C ALA A 108 -10.43 -11.01 5.52
N ALA A 109 -11.38 -10.56 6.34
CA ALA A 109 -11.07 -9.63 7.43
C ALA A 109 -10.15 -10.26 8.47
N VAL A 110 -10.34 -11.53 8.82
CA VAL A 110 -9.46 -12.25 9.74
C VAL A 110 -8.01 -12.24 9.23
N ASP A 111 -7.81 -12.53 7.96
CA ASP A 111 -6.47 -12.50 7.36
C ASP A 111 -5.90 -11.08 7.33
N ALA A 112 -6.73 -10.06 7.09
CA ALA A 112 -6.30 -8.67 7.12
C ALA A 112 -5.82 -8.26 8.52
N PHE A 113 -6.57 -8.60 9.56
CA PHE A 113 -6.17 -8.32 10.95
C PHE A 113 -4.86 -9.02 11.29
N ARG A 114 -4.67 -10.27 10.88
CA ARG A 114 -3.42 -10.99 11.11
C ARG A 114 -2.24 -10.30 10.42
N ALA A 115 -2.43 -9.89 9.18
CA ALA A 115 -1.39 -9.21 8.41
C ALA A 115 -1.01 -7.87 9.07
N ALA A 116 -2.00 -7.07 9.45
CA ALA A 116 -1.76 -5.79 10.12
C ALA A 116 -1.09 -5.98 11.48
N LYS A 117 -1.50 -7.00 12.24
CA LYS A 117 -0.90 -7.30 13.54
C LYS A 117 0.60 -7.58 13.41
N GLU A 118 1.00 -8.35 12.41
CA GLU A 118 2.43 -8.61 12.18
C GLU A 118 3.20 -7.30 11.94
N VAL A 119 2.64 -6.36 11.17
CA VAL A 119 3.26 -5.06 10.93
C VAL A 119 3.35 -4.28 12.24
N PHE A 120 2.26 -4.20 13.00
CA PHE A 120 2.26 -3.46 14.26
C PHE A 120 3.25 -4.04 15.25
N ASP A 121 3.31 -5.37 15.39
CA ASP A 121 4.26 -6.05 16.27
C ASP A 121 5.71 -5.73 15.89
N THR A 122 6.01 -5.69 14.59
CA THR A 122 7.34 -5.31 14.10
C THR A 122 7.67 -3.86 14.43
N LEU A 123 6.71 -2.94 14.23
CA LEU A 123 6.92 -1.51 14.51
C LEU A 123 7.04 -1.24 16.01
N ASP A 124 6.37 -2.01 16.85
CA ASP A 124 6.37 -1.83 18.31
C ASP A 124 7.61 -2.44 18.99
N LYS A 125 8.40 -3.21 18.28
CA LYS A 125 9.68 -3.73 18.79
C LYS A 125 10.68 -2.60 18.93
N LYS A 126 11.32 -2.56 20.09
CA LYS A 126 12.38 -1.61 20.39
C LYS A 126 13.75 -2.26 20.30
#